data_cc7bc404a7198609d3d7632c3ded77b5
#
_entry.id   cc7bc404a7198609d3d7632c3ded77b5
#
_cell.length_a   1.000
_cell.length_b   1.000
_cell.length_c   1.000
_cell.angle_alpha   90.00
_cell.angle_beta   90.00
_cell.angle_gamma   90.00
#
_symmetry.space_group_name_H-M   'P 1'
#
loop_
_entity.id
_entity.type
_entity.pdbx_description
1 polymer ?
#
loop_
_entity_poly.entity_id
_entity_poly.type
_entity_poly.pdbx_seq_one_letter_code
_entity_poly.pdbx_strand_id
1 'polypeptide(L)'
;MTAETSSVTAPTSSYLGWVTEFPAYVITSGKLEKEGDTYFIKAPMGQKVVFEAPLASFDLASKVGGYVNVYGYVSSSVYPEGEKAETCSMILNAVSAIEFKENNAWTLSYSTDPEDKKYPEVITNTVSGSTVPYTLTFYSEEDYAKLGGSPVNAALLLSDDVLYYFDLFGDVYDRDEIYDMLVHTDGSTGSDSFGEKDFGKYVAVAAGIAADGTPTGDYKTFEFEKKEPVSVATYADFIGRWKMGDNVLTVSEKVNGSTYNVTGLPNQDENGLAPVEAEFSDGKFILKEQKLSEAWNNPKYGDCDIYLSGKFNYNYKVYAAYGWYTEDPSVILTGYVLEKGGGMTVYAGSCEKGKFLSFCLTWQIQAGENAGKGNFWPEVTISDMTKLKEASSAYKAWLGSYTLSTKSIKTGNDTTYNVVLREALPDETIALDGIGIDGIPLIYDAEGDKCSLVFGNFSSSSSYNFYVSGITNDDYVCTGDPDTGEIATVTKSADKTIKFENVVYKLSEERPEVYAKYWGVLGLSTSTKKWYTFSDADYIVNPATLTPSAASKSVKSLSAPKTGKSVRFDTKSLPSSMTIARDTKLRDAQDKKVDARTAKSGRAKLLELK
;
A
#
# COMPACT_ATOMS: atom_id res chain seq x y z
N MET A 1 -33.82 42.87 31.71
CA MET A 1 -33.44 41.92 30.63
C MET A 1 -32.28 41.12 31.15
N THR A 2 -32.55 39.94 31.62
CA THR A 2 -31.56 38.96 32.09
C THR A 2 -30.91 38.37 30.87
N ALA A 3 -29.60 38.57 30.72
CA ALA A 3 -28.80 37.90 29.72
C ALA A 3 -28.86 36.39 30.02
N GLU A 4 -29.42 35.62 29.10
CA GLU A 4 -29.29 34.20 29.08
C GLU A 4 -27.80 33.87 28.93
N THR A 5 -27.22 33.31 29.97
CA THR A 5 -25.95 32.62 29.88
C THR A 5 -26.20 31.37 29.03
N SER A 6 -26.01 31.48 27.73
CA SER A 6 -25.91 30.33 26.85
C SER A 6 -24.78 29.46 27.39
N SER A 7 -25.08 28.21 27.69
CA SER A 7 -24.11 27.17 28.01
C SER A 7 -23.03 27.20 26.92
N VAL A 8 -21.83 27.59 27.31
CA VAL A 8 -20.68 27.56 26.42
C VAL A 8 -20.42 26.05 26.14
N THR A 9 -20.92 25.61 25.01
CA THR A 9 -20.49 24.32 24.44
C THR A 9 -18.96 24.35 24.34
N ALA A 10 -18.31 23.26 24.68
CA ALA A 10 -16.86 23.14 24.54
C ALA A 10 -16.47 23.61 23.13
N PRO A 11 -15.39 24.39 23.00
CA PRO A 11 -14.99 24.91 21.70
C PRO A 11 -14.79 23.77 20.74
N THR A 12 -15.52 23.77 19.64
CA THR A 12 -15.18 22.97 18.48
C THR A 12 -13.94 23.63 17.89
N SER A 13 -12.80 22.94 17.97
CA SER A 13 -11.60 23.41 17.30
C SER A 13 -11.82 23.28 15.80
N SER A 14 -11.72 24.37 15.09
CA SER A 14 -11.90 24.38 13.66
C SER A 14 -10.57 24.77 13.01
N TYR A 15 -10.15 23.99 12.02
CA TYR A 15 -8.98 24.32 11.21
C TYR A 15 -9.26 25.58 10.40
N LEU A 16 -8.58 26.68 10.71
CA LEU A 16 -8.88 28.01 10.16
C LEU A 16 -8.97 28.06 8.63
N GLY A 17 -8.18 27.26 7.94
CA GLY A 17 -8.16 27.19 6.48
C GLY A 17 -9.46 26.69 5.85
N TRP A 18 -10.36 26.06 6.62
CA TRP A 18 -11.58 25.41 6.14
C TRP A 18 -12.87 25.98 6.74
N VAL A 19 -12.78 27.05 7.52
CA VAL A 19 -13.97 27.69 8.11
C VAL A 19 -14.80 28.35 7.03
N THR A 20 -15.93 27.76 6.68
CA THR A 20 -16.87 28.24 5.66
C THR A 20 -18.22 28.64 6.23
N GLU A 21 -18.54 28.21 7.44
CA GLU A 21 -19.79 28.50 8.15
C GLU A 21 -19.54 29.45 9.31
N PHE A 22 -20.32 30.54 9.43
CA PHE A 22 -20.14 31.59 10.40
C PHE A 22 -21.38 31.80 11.26
N PRO A 23 -21.20 32.13 12.56
CA PRO A 23 -19.92 32.18 13.30
C PRO A 23 -19.43 30.80 13.71
N ALA A 24 -18.13 30.52 13.55
CA ALA A 24 -17.47 29.30 14.04
C ALA A 24 -16.62 29.61 15.27
N TYR A 25 -16.72 28.82 16.33
CA TYR A 25 -15.85 28.93 17.50
C TYR A 25 -14.53 28.23 17.23
N VAL A 26 -13.44 28.98 17.35
CA VAL A 26 -12.11 28.52 16.94
C VAL A 26 -11.10 28.76 18.05
N ILE A 27 -10.18 27.81 18.21
CA ILE A 27 -8.95 27.97 18.98
C ILE A 27 -7.79 28.01 18.00
N THR A 28 -6.89 28.97 18.16
CA THR A 28 -5.66 29.02 17.39
C THR A 28 -4.56 29.72 18.16
N SER A 29 -3.31 29.58 17.70
CA SER A 29 -2.15 30.16 18.35
C SER A 29 -1.23 30.81 17.33
N GLY A 30 -0.51 31.83 17.74
CA GLY A 30 0.43 32.50 16.86
C GLY A 30 1.15 33.68 17.50
N LYS A 31 2.03 34.29 16.72
CA LYS A 31 2.74 35.51 17.14
C LYS A 31 1.78 36.70 17.03
N LEU A 32 1.63 37.47 18.12
CA LEU A 32 0.81 38.65 18.17
C LEU A 32 1.53 39.81 17.49
N GLU A 33 0.90 40.37 16.48
CA GLU A 33 1.39 41.51 15.71
C GLU A 33 0.38 42.65 15.75
N LYS A 34 0.83 43.89 15.42
CA LYS A 34 0.00 45.09 15.35
C LYS A 34 0.33 45.89 14.08
N GLU A 35 -0.70 46.28 13.37
CA GLU A 35 -0.60 47.16 12.21
C GLU A 35 -1.61 48.30 12.36
N GLY A 36 -1.12 49.53 12.52
CA GLY A 36 -1.97 50.65 12.91
C GLY A 36 -2.62 50.41 14.27
N ASP A 37 -3.96 50.44 14.31
CA ASP A 37 -4.75 50.13 15.53
C ASP A 37 -5.26 48.68 15.55
N THR A 38 -4.94 47.87 14.54
CA THR A 38 -5.44 46.52 14.38
C THR A 38 -4.44 45.51 14.94
N TYR A 39 -4.88 44.60 15.81
CA TYR A 39 -4.13 43.46 16.29
C TYR A 39 -4.48 42.21 15.48
N PHE A 40 -3.52 41.39 15.28
CA PHE A 40 -3.68 40.10 14.58
C PHE A 40 -2.62 39.10 15.01
N ILE A 41 -2.87 37.82 14.72
CA ILE A 41 -1.85 36.77 14.75
C ILE A 41 -1.67 36.22 13.34
N LYS A 42 -0.47 35.66 13.10
CA LYS A 42 -0.26 34.71 12.00
C LYS A 42 -0.36 33.32 12.57
N ALA A 43 -1.37 32.58 12.12
CA ALA A 43 -1.53 31.17 12.45
C ALA A 43 -0.39 30.34 11.82
N PRO A 44 -0.13 29.11 12.32
CA PRO A 44 1.00 28.27 11.85
C PRO A 44 1.04 28.04 10.34
N MET A 45 -0.14 27.93 9.71
CA MET A 45 -0.27 27.75 8.25
C MET A 45 -0.26 29.06 7.45
N GLY A 46 0.10 30.18 8.08
CA GLY A 46 0.26 31.48 7.43
C GLY A 46 -0.99 32.34 7.34
N GLN A 47 -2.17 31.88 7.81
CA GLN A 47 -3.38 32.69 7.83
C GLN A 47 -3.21 33.88 8.76
N LYS A 48 -3.68 35.05 8.31
CA LYS A 48 -3.77 36.25 9.13
C LYS A 48 -5.10 36.27 9.88
N VAL A 49 -5.07 36.18 11.21
CA VAL A 49 -6.27 36.22 12.06
C VAL A 49 -6.39 37.61 12.67
N VAL A 50 -7.30 38.42 12.17
CA VAL A 50 -7.51 39.81 12.56
C VAL A 50 -8.54 39.89 13.68
N PHE A 51 -8.22 40.60 14.76
CA PHE A 51 -9.13 40.78 15.89
C PHE A 51 -10.03 42.00 15.63
N GLU A 52 -11.35 41.79 15.64
CA GLU A 52 -12.31 42.82 15.35
C GLU A 52 -12.39 43.89 16.46
N ALA A 53 -12.16 43.45 17.72
CA ALA A 53 -12.13 44.35 18.86
C ALA A 53 -11.11 43.83 19.90
N PRO A 54 -10.41 44.71 20.62
CA PRO A 54 -9.57 44.30 21.71
C PRO A 54 -10.41 43.71 22.85
N LEU A 55 -9.90 42.64 23.49
CA LEU A 55 -10.51 42.05 24.67
C LEU A 55 -10.14 42.88 25.91
N ALA A 56 -11.12 43.52 26.54
CA ALA A 56 -10.88 44.44 27.66
C ALA A 56 -10.19 43.77 28.88
N SER A 57 -10.29 42.45 29.01
CA SER A 57 -9.68 41.65 30.09
C SER A 57 -8.22 41.28 29.81
N PHE A 58 -7.65 41.60 28.65
CA PHE A 58 -6.28 41.22 28.26
C PHE A 58 -5.58 42.40 27.56
N ASP A 59 -4.44 42.80 28.09
CA ASP A 59 -3.63 43.89 27.52
C ASP A 59 -2.82 43.36 26.30
N LEU A 60 -3.44 43.36 25.13
CA LEU A 60 -2.81 42.99 23.86
C LEU A 60 -1.59 43.85 23.56
N ALA A 61 -1.61 45.13 23.94
CA ALA A 61 -0.53 46.06 23.59
C ALA A 61 0.79 45.66 24.25
N SER A 62 0.75 45.18 25.49
CA SER A 62 1.94 44.73 26.21
C SER A 62 2.48 43.41 25.72
N LYS A 63 1.76 42.67 24.88
CA LYS A 63 2.10 41.33 24.38
C LYS A 63 2.47 41.31 22.91
N VAL A 64 2.48 42.44 22.24
CA VAL A 64 2.92 42.51 20.83
C VAL A 64 4.36 42.02 20.67
N GLY A 65 4.57 41.13 19.72
CA GLY A 65 5.84 40.46 19.47
C GLY A 65 5.98 39.12 20.22
N GLY A 66 5.15 38.86 21.24
CA GLY A 66 5.04 37.57 21.93
C GLY A 66 4.04 36.63 21.25
N TYR A 67 3.85 35.48 21.83
CA TYR A 67 2.93 34.45 21.33
C TYR A 67 1.70 34.36 22.23
N VAL A 68 0.56 34.08 21.62
CA VAL A 68 -0.73 33.98 22.33
C VAL A 68 -1.56 32.81 21.80
N ASN A 69 -2.33 32.21 22.71
CA ASN A 69 -3.48 31.37 22.38
C ASN A 69 -4.69 32.29 22.31
N VAL A 70 -5.50 32.19 21.27
CA VAL A 70 -6.72 32.95 21.09
C VAL A 70 -7.91 32.03 20.94
N TYR A 71 -8.99 32.39 21.61
CA TYR A 71 -10.27 31.69 21.62
C TYR A 71 -11.31 32.66 21.18
N GLY A 72 -12.12 32.34 20.18
CA GLY A 72 -13.13 33.27 19.72
C GLY A 72 -13.98 32.76 18.56
N TYR A 73 -14.84 33.63 18.08
CA TYR A 73 -15.71 33.36 16.96
C TYR A 73 -15.14 33.98 15.69
N VAL A 74 -14.82 33.13 14.70
CA VAL A 74 -14.54 33.63 13.36
C VAL A 74 -15.84 34.20 12.79
N SER A 75 -15.84 35.46 12.45
CA SER A 75 -17.01 36.22 11.94
C SER A 75 -17.03 36.27 10.42
N SER A 76 -15.86 36.21 9.79
CA SER A 76 -15.71 36.16 8.34
C SER A 76 -14.33 35.62 7.95
N SER A 77 -14.22 35.11 6.72
CA SER A 77 -12.93 34.75 6.13
C SER A 77 -12.87 35.17 4.66
N VAL A 78 -11.63 35.39 4.19
CA VAL A 78 -11.33 35.76 2.81
C VAL A 78 -10.51 34.64 2.19
N TYR A 79 -11.03 34.08 1.09
CA TYR A 79 -10.36 33.03 0.30
C TYR A 79 -9.80 33.69 -0.97
N PRO A 80 -8.48 33.53 -1.26
CA PRO A 80 -7.96 33.81 -2.59
C PRO A 80 -8.48 32.76 -3.59
N GLU A 81 -8.24 32.97 -4.87
CA GLU A 81 -8.49 31.92 -5.88
C GLU A 81 -7.71 30.66 -5.52
N GLY A 82 -8.38 29.67 -4.89
CA GLY A 82 -7.80 28.43 -4.34
C GLY A 82 -8.28 28.16 -2.92
N GLU A 83 -8.01 27.16 -2.31
CA GLU A 83 -8.76 26.38 -1.34
C GLU A 83 -8.65 26.80 0.14
N LYS A 84 -7.83 27.79 0.55
CA LYS A 84 -7.63 28.12 1.98
C LYS A 84 -7.91 29.58 2.27
N ALA A 85 -8.50 29.85 3.44
CA ALA A 85 -8.66 31.22 3.90
C ALA A 85 -7.30 31.90 4.12
N GLU A 86 -7.04 33.02 3.46
CA GLU A 86 -5.84 33.84 3.65
C GLU A 86 -5.95 34.72 4.90
N THR A 87 -7.14 35.25 5.15
CA THR A 87 -7.41 36.11 6.29
C THR A 87 -8.74 35.74 6.94
N CYS A 88 -8.76 35.67 8.26
CA CYS A 88 -9.95 35.50 9.07
C CYS A 88 -10.14 36.70 9.98
N SER A 89 -11.40 37.13 10.17
CA SER A 89 -11.76 38.09 11.20
C SER A 89 -12.36 37.34 12.39
N MET A 90 -11.91 37.68 13.61
CA MET A 90 -12.27 36.97 14.83
C MET A 90 -12.73 37.95 15.93
N ILE A 91 -13.84 37.59 16.56
CA ILE A 91 -14.31 38.21 17.79
C ILE A 91 -13.72 37.41 18.95
N LEU A 92 -12.83 38.00 19.71
CA LEU A 92 -12.13 37.33 20.81
C LEU A 92 -13.06 37.04 21.99
N ASN A 93 -12.98 35.81 22.51
CA ASN A 93 -13.64 35.40 23.75
C ASN A 93 -12.63 35.30 24.91
N ALA A 94 -11.43 34.74 24.63
CA ALA A 94 -10.33 34.68 25.59
C ALA A 94 -8.97 34.76 24.86
N VAL A 95 -7.95 35.21 25.58
CA VAL A 95 -6.57 35.25 25.12
C VAL A 95 -5.67 34.87 26.30
N SER A 96 -4.67 34.04 26.05
CA SER A 96 -3.59 33.76 27.01
C SER A 96 -2.23 33.89 26.35
N ALA A 97 -1.24 34.43 27.08
CA ALA A 97 0.12 34.53 26.58
C ALA A 97 0.81 33.17 26.69
N ILE A 98 1.64 32.86 25.70
CA ILE A 98 2.49 31.67 25.67
C ILE A 98 3.93 32.13 25.84
N GLU A 99 4.65 31.52 26.76
CA GLU A 99 6.10 31.67 26.89
C GLU A 99 6.77 30.40 26.39
N PHE A 100 7.35 30.45 25.20
CA PHE A 100 8.07 29.33 24.64
C PHE A 100 9.45 29.16 25.30
N LYS A 101 9.73 27.93 25.75
CA LYS A 101 10.99 27.59 26.37
C LYS A 101 11.37 26.14 26.07
N GLU A 102 12.67 25.89 25.99
CA GLU A 102 13.20 24.55 25.90
C GLU A 102 12.94 23.79 27.21
N ASN A 103 12.30 22.61 27.11
CA ASN A 103 12.06 21.76 28.28
C ASN A 103 13.28 20.89 28.55
N ASN A 104 14.05 21.24 29.59
CA ASN A 104 15.26 20.53 29.96
C ASN A 104 15.02 19.19 30.68
N ALA A 105 13.77 18.89 31.04
CA ALA A 105 13.39 17.58 31.57
C ALA A 105 13.13 16.55 30.46
N TRP A 106 13.12 16.98 29.21
CA TRP A 106 12.99 16.11 28.03
C TRP A 106 14.35 15.87 27.40
N THR A 107 14.59 14.60 27.02
CA THR A 107 15.79 14.20 26.29
C THR A 107 15.38 13.41 25.06
N LEU A 108 15.53 14.02 23.89
CA LEU A 108 15.33 13.34 22.62
C LEU A 108 16.59 12.57 22.26
N SER A 109 16.42 11.36 21.78
CA SER A 109 17.51 10.50 21.31
C SER A 109 17.08 9.72 20.06
N TYR A 110 18.06 9.39 19.26
CA TYR A 110 17.95 8.50 18.12
C TYR A 110 18.70 7.21 18.42
N SER A 111 18.05 6.10 18.18
CA SER A 111 18.62 4.76 18.34
C SER A 111 18.18 3.88 17.19
N THR A 112 18.79 2.72 17.07
CA THR A 112 18.41 1.70 16.10
C THR A 112 17.97 0.44 16.83
N ASP A 113 16.86 -0.14 16.37
CA ASP A 113 16.42 -1.47 16.79
C ASP A 113 17.11 -2.52 15.92
N PRO A 114 18.02 -3.33 16.44
CA PRO A 114 18.75 -4.33 15.65
C PRO A 114 17.86 -5.48 15.14
N GLU A 115 16.64 -5.62 15.67
CA GLU A 115 15.71 -6.66 15.25
C GLU A 115 14.89 -6.23 14.02
N ASP A 116 14.66 -4.92 13.84
CA ASP A 116 14.04 -4.39 12.63
C ASP A 116 15.11 -4.04 11.59
N LYS A 117 15.35 -4.95 10.64
CA LYS A 117 16.40 -4.79 9.62
C LYS A 117 16.09 -3.73 8.57
N LYS A 118 14.84 -3.42 8.37
CA LYS A 118 14.40 -2.48 7.33
C LYS A 118 14.20 -1.07 7.85
N TYR A 119 13.60 -0.97 9.01
CA TYR A 119 13.24 0.29 9.65
C TYR A 119 13.75 0.35 11.09
N PRO A 120 15.07 0.25 11.29
CA PRO A 120 15.63 0.11 12.63
C PRO A 120 15.57 1.38 13.46
N GLU A 121 15.19 2.51 12.87
CA GLU A 121 15.31 3.82 13.51
C GLU A 121 14.18 4.05 14.52
N VAL A 122 14.56 4.46 15.72
CA VAL A 122 13.66 4.81 16.82
C VAL A 122 14.04 6.18 17.39
N ILE A 123 13.05 7.07 17.45
CA ILE A 123 13.18 8.35 18.16
C ILE A 123 12.47 8.22 19.51
N THR A 124 13.17 8.50 20.56
CA THR A 124 12.66 8.40 21.93
C THR A 124 12.78 9.74 22.65
N ASN A 125 11.71 10.15 23.33
CA ASN A 125 11.77 11.22 24.31
C ASN A 125 11.76 10.61 25.72
N THR A 126 12.84 10.79 26.45
CA THR A 126 12.92 10.39 27.86
C THR A 126 12.53 11.57 28.74
N VAL A 127 11.46 11.39 29.51
CA VAL A 127 10.90 12.41 30.38
C VAL A 127 11.45 12.21 31.80
N SER A 128 12.04 13.26 32.36
CA SER A 128 12.61 13.23 33.73
C SER A 128 12.02 14.35 34.59
N GLY A 129 10.99 14.02 35.37
CA GLY A 129 10.35 14.97 36.30
C GLY A 129 9.45 16.01 35.64
N SER A 130 9.15 15.88 34.35
CA SER A 130 8.12 16.68 33.66
C SER A 130 6.80 15.93 33.62
N THR A 131 5.71 16.65 33.88
CA THR A 131 4.33 16.15 33.71
C THR A 131 3.62 16.81 32.53
N VAL A 132 4.36 17.58 31.73
CA VAL A 132 3.81 18.26 30.56
C VAL A 132 3.56 17.23 29.45
N PRO A 133 2.30 17.02 29.05
CA PRO A 133 1.99 16.16 27.91
C PRO A 133 2.58 16.76 26.63
N TYR A 134 3.02 15.90 25.70
CA TYR A 134 3.67 16.34 24.48
C TYR A 134 3.27 15.50 23.28
N THR A 135 3.40 16.07 22.10
CA THR A 135 3.46 15.33 20.84
C THR A 135 4.88 15.36 20.29
N LEU A 136 5.27 14.30 19.57
CA LEU A 136 6.60 14.13 19.01
C LEU A 136 6.47 13.88 17.51
N THR A 137 7.18 14.68 16.72
CA THR A 137 7.30 14.48 15.28
C THR A 137 8.72 14.76 14.80
N PHE A 138 8.96 14.55 13.53
CA PHE A 138 10.23 14.87 12.87
C PHE A 138 9.96 15.47 11.49
N TYR A 139 10.73 16.47 11.15
CA TYR A 139 10.71 17.17 9.88
C TYR A 139 11.99 16.85 9.11
N SER A 140 11.92 16.74 7.80
CA SER A 140 13.11 16.80 6.95
C SER A 140 13.80 18.16 7.12
N GLU A 141 15.09 18.26 6.82
CA GLU A 141 15.83 19.55 6.87
C GLU A 141 15.12 20.60 6.00
N GLU A 142 14.59 20.19 4.84
CA GLU A 142 13.85 21.05 3.93
C GLU A 142 12.52 21.54 4.54
N ASP A 143 11.72 20.65 5.12
CA ASP A 143 10.43 21.03 5.71
C ASP A 143 10.62 21.87 6.97
N TYR A 144 11.64 21.56 7.76
CA TYR A 144 11.99 22.39 8.91
C TYR A 144 12.44 23.79 8.50
N ALA A 145 13.19 23.91 7.39
CA ALA A 145 13.57 25.20 6.82
C ALA A 145 12.35 26.00 6.32
N LYS A 146 11.30 25.36 5.78
CA LYS A 146 10.03 26.01 5.43
C LYS A 146 9.33 26.61 6.65
N LEU A 147 9.54 26.03 7.83
CA LEU A 147 9.07 26.59 9.12
C LEU A 147 10.00 27.69 9.66
N GLY A 148 10.96 28.15 8.85
CA GLY A 148 11.96 29.15 9.22
C GLY A 148 13.05 28.61 10.14
N GLY A 149 13.24 27.29 10.21
CA GLY A 149 14.16 26.64 11.15
C GLY A 149 13.80 26.92 12.62
N SER A 150 12.55 27.16 12.91
CA SER A 150 12.06 27.63 14.22
C SER A 150 11.35 26.51 14.99
N PRO A 151 11.89 26.10 16.16
CA PRO A 151 11.20 25.14 17.02
C PRO A 151 9.84 25.67 17.51
N VAL A 152 9.69 26.97 17.63
CA VAL A 152 8.44 27.59 18.03
C VAL A 152 7.39 27.43 16.92
N ASN A 153 7.75 27.68 15.67
CA ASN A 153 6.84 27.48 14.55
C ASN A 153 6.45 25.99 14.41
N ALA A 154 7.40 25.09 14.63
CA ALA A 154 7.12 23.66 14.65
C ALA A 154 6.15 23.28 15.78
N ALA A 155 6.35 23.82 17.00
CA ALA A 155 5.45 23.58 18.13
C ALA A 155 4.04 24.13 17.89
N LEU A 156 3.92 25.30 17.26
CA LEU A 156 2.64 25.87 16.86
C LEU A 156 1.94 24.97 15.83
N LEU A 157 2.67 24.46 14.85
CA LEU A 157 2.13 23.56 13.83
C LEU A 157 1.65 22.24 14.43
N LEU A 158 2.38 21.69 15.40
CA LEU A 158 1.96 20.47 16.10
C LEU A 158 0.69 20.65 16.91
N SER A 159 0.51 21.83 17.52
CA SER A 159 -0.74 22.18 18.18
C SER A 159 -1.89 22.29 17.17
N ASP A 160 -1.66 22.96 16.04
CA ASP A 160 -2.64 23.09 14.97
C ASP A 160 -3.05 21.71 14.39
N ASP A 161 -2.10 20.78 14.29
CA ASP A 161 -2.39 19.40 13.89
C ASP A 161 -3.30 18.68 14.91
N VAL A 162 -3.06 18.83 16.22
CA VAL A 162 -3.94 18.25 17.25
C VAL A 162 -5.35 18.85 17.17
N LEU A 163 -5.44 20.16 17.01
CA LEU A 163 -6.73 20.87 16.84
C LEU A 163 -7.47 20.40 15.59
N TYR A 164 -6.75 20.18 14.48
CA TYR A 164 -7.30 19.64 13.26
C TYR A 164 -7.87 18.22 13.44
N TYR A 165 -7.20 17.37 14.21
CA TYR A 165 -7.69 16.03 14.48
C TYR A 165 -8.92 16.02 15.39
N PHE A 166 -9.01 16.95 16.35
CA PHE A 166 -10.23 17.14 17.12
C PHE A 166 -11.43 17.46 16.24
N ASP A 167 -11.21 18.26 15.20
CA ASP A 167 -12.25 18.63 14.24
C ASP A 167 -12.60 17.46 13.31
N LEU A 168 -11.57 16.79 12.78
CA LEU A 168 -11.74 15.72 11.79
C LEU A 168 -12.41 14.47 12.35
N PHE A 169 -12.13 14.12 13.59
CA PHE A 169 -12.62 12.89 14.21
C PHE A 169 -13.62 13.09 15.33
N GLY A 170 -13.98 14.35 15.64
CA GLY A 170 -14.89 14.68 16.73
C GLY A 170 -16.31 14.12 16.59
N ASP A 171 -16.72 13.72 15.38
CA ASP A 171 -17.99 13.03 15.13
C ASP A 171 -17.92 11.52 15.43
N VAL A 172 -16.72 10.95 15.60
CA VAL A 172 -16.50 9.50 15.73
C VAL A 172 -15.93 9.12 17.09
N TYR A 173 -15.08 9.96 17.67
CA TYR A 173 -14.38 9.74 18.92
C TYR A 173 -14.58 10.90 19.87
N ASP A 174 -14.56 10.62 21.18
CA ASP A 174 -14.51 11.67 22.19
C ASP A 174 -13.17 12.42 22.13
N ARG A 175 -13.18 13.68 22.50
CA ARG A 175 -11.99 14.56 22.44
C ARG A 175 -10.82 14.02 23.27
N ASP A 176 -11.10 13.45 24.43
CA ASP A 176 -10.09 12.86 25.30
C ASP A 176 -9.45 11.62 24.66
N GLU A 177 -10.23 10.82 23.94
CA GLU A 177 -9.72 9.67 23.18
C GLU A 177 -8.80 10.12 22.04
N ILE A 178 -9.18 11.17 21.30
CA ILE A 178 -8.33 11.74 20.24
C ILE A 178 -7.03 12.28 20.85
N TYR A 179 -7.13 12.99 21.97
CA TYR A 179 -5.98 13.55 22.68
C TYR A 179 -5.01 12.43 23.10
N ASP A 180 -5.50 11.37 23.73
CA ASP A 180 -4.68 10.23 24.19
C ASP A 180 -4.01 9.47 23.02
N MET A 181 -4.58 9.52 21.83
CA MET A 181 -3.97 8.96 20.60
C MET A 181 -2.78 9.80 20.09
N LEU A 182 -2.79 11.11 20.30
CA LEU A 182 -1.86 12.06 19.69
C LEU A 182 -0.82 12.61 20.66
N VAL A 183 -1.12 12.62 21.96
CA VAL A 183 -0.33 13.28 22.99
C VAL A 183 0.16 12.24 24.01
N HIS A 184 1.39 12.37 24.43
CA HIS A 184 2.07 11.42 25.31
C HIS A 184 2.57 12.12 26.58
N THR A 185 2.71 11.36 27.66
CA THR A 185 3.42 11.78 28.88
C THR A 185 4.83 11.20 28.96
N ASP A 186 5.10 10.17 28.16
CA ASP A 186 6.39 9.51 27.97
C ASP A 186 6.49 9.05 26.52
N GLY A 187 7.54 8.32 26.14
CA GLY A 187 7.42 7.52 24.97
C GLY A 187 8.49 7.57 23.91
N SER A 188 8.20 6.80 22.89
CA SER A 188 8.97 6.69 21.67
C SER A 188 8.04 6.73 20.47
N THR A 189 8.51 7.28 19.35
CA THR A 189 7.92 7.01 18.05
C THR A 189 8.57 5.78 17.48
N GLY A 190 7.75 4.80 17.12
CA GLY A 190 8.24 3.60 16.48
C GLY A 190 8.83 3.88 15.09
N SER A 191 9.70 2.98 14.68
CA SER A 191 10.34 2.99 13.35
C SER A 191 9.34 2.98 12.20
N ASP A 192 8.12 2.46 12.39
CA ASP A 192 7.11 2.36 11.33
C ASP A 192 6.76 3.72 10.70
N SER A 193 6.68 4.78 11.51
CA SER A 193 6.39 6.11 11.00
C SER A 193 7.61 6.83 10.45
N PHE A 194 8.81 6.51 10.95
CA PHE A 194 10.07 7.12 10.51
C PHE A 194 10.77 6.30 9.42
N GLY A 195 10.66 4.98 9.49
CA GLY A 195 11.26 4.06 8.53
C GLY A 195 10.82 4.29 7.07
N GLU A 196 9.61 4.78 6.87
CA GLU A 196 9.09 5.12 5.54
C GLU A 196 9.64 6.45 5.00
N LYS A 197 10.33 7.28 5.81
CA LYS A 197 10.93 8.54 5.37
C LYS A 197 12.20 8.30 4.55
N ASP A 198 12.48 9.23 3.66
CA ASP A 198 13.68 9.21 2.84
C ASP A 198 14.96 9.34 3.68
N PHE A 199 16.10 8.96 3.13
CA PHE A 199 17.40 9.17 3.78
C PHE A 199 17.75 10.66 3.78
N GLY A 200 18.37 11.11 4.86
CA GLY A 200 18.77 12.51 4.98
C GLY A 200 18.78 13.02 6.41
N LYS A 201 18.90 14.32 6.53
CA LYS A 201 18.89 15.00 7.84
C LYS A 201 17.48 15.36 8.26
N TYR A 202 17.23 15.21 9.55
CA TYR A 202 15.95 15.44 10.19
C TYR A 202 16.12 16.20 11.49
N VAL A 203 15.04 16.89 11.87
CA VAL A 203 14.89 17.52 13.18
C VAL A 203 13.67 16.89 13.86
N ALA A 204 13.90 16.17 14.96
CA ALA A 204 12.82 15.74 15.83
C ALA A 204 12.40 16.92 16.72
N VAL A 205 11.11 17.12 16.87
CA VAL A 205 10.51 18.17 17.71
C VAL A 205 9.47 17.54 18.62
N ALA A 206 9.72 17.67 19.94
CA ALA A 206 8.69 17.43 20.95
C ALA A 206 8.09 18.78 21.34
N ALA A 207 6.77 18.90 21.38
CA ALA A 207 6.06 20.11 21.78
C ALA A 207 5.00 19.81 22.83
N GLY A 208 4.95 20.59 23.87
CA GLY A 208 3.96 20.50 24.94
C GLY A 208 2.59 20.92 24.44
N ILE A 209 1.57 20.07 24.62
CA ILE A 209 0.20 20.29 24.18
C ILE A 209 -0.73 20.13 25.38
N ALA A 210 -1.54 21.16 25.65
CA ALA A 210 -2.57 21.13 26.67
C ALA A 210 -3.78 20.28 26.22
N ALA A 211 -4.63 19.89 27.17
CA ALA A 211 -5.82 19.07 26.89
C ALA A 211 -6.81 19.69 25.90
N ASP A 212 -6.79 21.01 25.75
CA ASP A 212 -7.59 21.72 24.76
C ASP A 212 -6.96 21.79 23.36
N GLY A 213 -5.77 21.17 23.19
CA GLY A 213 -5.01 21.16 21.95
C GLY A 213 -4.07 22.35 21.76
N THR A 214 -4.06 23.31 22.69
CA THR A 214 -3.19 24.48 22.59
C THR A 214 -1.76 24.19 23.03
N PRO A 215 -0.73 24.91 22.52
CA PRO A 215 0.63 24.73 22.96
C PRO A 215 0.83 25.22 24.41
N THR A 216 1.56 24.44 25.23
CA THR A 216 1.95 24.87 26.59
C THR A 216 3.11 25.87 26.59
N GLY A 217 3.87 25.90 25.49
CA GLY A 217 5.11 26.65 25.36
C GLY A 217 6.36 25.82 25.57
N ASP A 218 6.26 24.60 26.10
CA ASP A 218 7.39 23.71 26.23
C ASP A 218 7.73 23.06 24.88
N TYR A 219 9.03 23.00 24.55
CA TYR A 219 9.52 22.26 23.38
C TYR A 219 10.90 21.64 23.62
N LYS A 220 11.26 20.68 22.79
CA LYS A 220 12.61 20.12 22.66
C LYS A 220 12.87 19.76 21.21
N THR A 221 14.10 20.00 20.75
CA THR A 221 14.54 19.62 19.41
C THR A 221 15.76 18.71 19.47
N PHE A 222 15.92 17.90 18.42
CA PHE A 222 17.06 17.02 18.27
C PHE A 222 17.32 16.80 16.77
N GLU A 223 18.53 17.15 16.32
CA GLU A 223 18.95 16.92 14.95
C GLU A 223 19.59 15.53 14.83
N PHE A 224 19.23 14.81 13.79
CA PHE A 224 19.80 13.51 13.48
C PHE A 224 19.80 13.24 11.99
N GLU A 225 20.48 12.18 11.56
CA GLU A 225 20.60 11.78 10.17
C GLU A 225 20.15 10.33 10.00
N LYS A 226 19.14 10.11 9.16
CA LYS A 226 18.82 8.79 8.64
C LYS A 226 19.79 8.47 7.51
N LYS A 227 20.75 7.63 7.82
CA LYS A 227 21.80 7.26 6.86
C LYS A 227 21.27 6.22 5.88
N GLU A 228 21.66 6.39 4.64
CA GLU A 228 21.47 5.37 3.62
C GLU A 228 22.23 4.09 4.00
N PRO A 229 21.60 2.90 3.89
CA PRO A 229 22.28 1.66 4.22
C PRO A 229 23.44 1.41 3.26
N VAL A 230 24.47 0.76 3.77
CA VAL A 230 25.64 0.40 2.94
C VAL A 230 25.41 -0.99 2.36
N SER A 231 25.26 -1.07 1.04
CA SER A 231 25.18 -2.34 0.34
C SER A 231 26.56 -3.00 0.25
N VAL A 232 26.59 -4.31 0.51
CA VAL A 232 27.82 -5.12 0.35
C VAL A 232 27.89 -5.82 -1.01
N ALA A 233 26.92 -5.57 -1.90
CA ALA A 233 26.81 -6.21 -3.19
C ALA A 233 27.81 -5.67 -4.23
N THR A 234 28.27 -6.58 -5.06
CA THR A 234 28.90 -6.28 -6.34
C THR A 234 27.86 -6.34 -7.46
N TYR A 235 28.20 -5.84 -8.65
CA TYR A 235 27.35 -5.94 -9.83
C TYR A 235 26.82 -7.37 -10.07
N ALA A 236 27.66 -8.38 -9.94
CA ALA A 236 27.29 -9.78 -10.19
C ALA A 236 26.28 -10.33 -9.17
N ASP A 237 26.22 -9.77 -7.98
CA ASP A 237 25.32 -10.26 -6.94
C ASP A 237 23.84 -9.98 -7.25
N PHE A 238 23.55 -8.99 -8.09
CA PHE A 238 22.18 -8.69 -8.53
C PHE A 238 21.71 -9.56 -9.70
N ILE A 239 22.62 -10.16 -10.46
CA ILE A 239 22.26 -11.03 -11.58
C ILE A 239 21.57 -12.28 -11.06
N GLY A 240 20.43 -12.63 -11.66
CA GLY A 240 19.65 -13.82 -11.33
C GLY A 240 18.16 -13.55 -11.27
N ARG A 241 17.42 -14.45 -10.66
CA ARG A 241 15.98 -14.38 -10.50
C ARG A 241 15.64 -13.93 -9.08
N TRP A 242 14.71 -13.00 -8.99
CA TRP A 242 14.32 -12.34 -7.75
C TRP A 242 12.81 -12.38 -7.58
N LYS A 243 12.34 -12.85 -6.44
CA LYS A 243 10.92 -12.81 -6.06
C LYS A 243 10.65 -11.48 -5.34
N MET A 244 9.70 -10.71 -5.86
CA MET A 244 9.13 -9.51 -5.25
C MET A 244 7.62 -9.70 -5.09
N GLY A 245 7.13 -9.90 -3.86
CA GLY A 245 5.74 -10.34 -3.64
C GLY A 245 5.44 -11.64 -4.39
N ASP A 246 4.44 -11.62 -5.26
CA ASP A 246 4.06 -12.76 -6.10
C ASP A 246 4.76 -12.78 -7.48
N ASN A 247 5.59 -11.78 -7.78
CA ASN A 247 6.23 -11.64 -9.07
C ASN A 247 7.67 -12.17 -9.04
N VAL A 248 8.12 -12.72 -10.15
CA VAL A 248 9.51 -13.14 -10.36
C VAL A 248 10.12 -12.28 -11.45
N LEU A 249 11.07 -11.44 -11.04
CA LEU A 249 11.85 -10.62 -11.94
C LEU A 249 13.18 -11.31 -12.26
N THR A 250 13.58 -11.27 -13.51
CA THR A 250 14.89 -11.78 -13.94
C THR A 250 15.80 -10.62 -14.27
N VAL A 251 16.90 -10.52 -13.54
CA VAL A 251 17.95 -9.52 -13.74
C VAL A 251 19.10 -10.18 -14.50
N SER A 252 19.44 -9.63 -15.64
CA SER A 252 20.56 -10.11 -16.48
C SER A 252 21.50 -8.97 -16.86
N GLU A 253 22.71 -9.29 -17.25
CA GLU A 253 23.68 -8.29 -17.67
C GLU A 253 23.20 -7.56 -18.95
N LYS A 254 23.29 -6.24 -18.97
CA LYS A 254 23.18 -5.42 -20.15
C LYS A 254 24.52 -4.80 -20.49
N VAL A 255 25.10 -4.02 -19.57
CA VAL A 255 26.46 -3.48 -19.66
C VAL A 255 27.18 -3.81 -18.35
N ASN A 256 28.21 -4.64 -18.44
CA ASN A 256 28.93 -5.14 -17.28
C ASN A 256 29.39 -3.98 -16.36
N GLY A 257 29.07 -4.11 -15.09
CA GLY A 257 29.43 -3.17 -14.04
C GLY A 257 28.59 -1.89 -14.01
N SER A 258 27.55 -1.73 -14.86
CA SER A 258 26.79 -0.48 -14.92
C SER A 258 25.27 -0.65 -15.07
N THR A 259 24.79 -1.51 -16.00
CA THR A 259 23.35 -1.63 -16.24
C THR A 259 22.89 -3.07 -16.40
N TYR A 260 21.64 -3.30 -16.07
CA TYR A 260 20.98 -4.60 -16.19
C TYR A 260 19.79 -4.51 -17.16
N ASN A 261 19.43 -5.67 -17.72
CA ASN A 261 18.11 -5.92 -18.26
C ASN A 261 17.25 -6.59 -17.20
N VAL A 262 16.02 -6.11 -17.02
CA VAL A 262 15.02 -6.70 -16.13
C VAL A 262 13.83 -7.15 -16.93
N THR A 263 13.44 -8.42 -16.78
CA THR A 263 12.28 -9.04 -17.41
C THR A 263 11.40 -9.71 -16.37
N GLY A 264 10.22 -10.18 -16.78
CA GLY A 264 9.26 -10.83 -15.89
C GLY A 264 8.20 -9.89 -15.32
N LEU A 265 8.11 -8.67 -15.84
CA LEU A 265 6.99 -7.78 -15.51
C LEU A 265 5.69 -8.31 -16.12
N PRO A 266 4.54 -8.18 -15.44
CA PRO A 266 3.26 -8.59 -15.98
C PRO A 266 3.01 -8.03 -17.39
N ASN A 267 2.59 -8.87 -18.30
CA ASN A 267 2.34 -8.59 -19.72
C ASN A 267 3.55 -8.13 -20.55
N GLN A 268 4.76 -8.20 -20.05
CA GLN A 268 5.96 -7.81 -20.79
C GLN A 268 6.25 -8.78 -21.95
N ASP A 269 6.40 -10.06 -21.63
CA ASP A 269 6.73 -11.10 -22.62
C ASP A 269 5.58 -11.37 -23.58
N GLU A 270 4.34 -11.38 -23.10
CA GLU A 270 3.13 -11.59 -23.92
C GLU A 270 2.95 -10.52 -24.99
N ASN A 271 3.42 -9.33 -24.75
CA ASN A 271 3.38 -8.22 -25.71
C ASN A 271 4.68 -8.03 -26.48
N GLY A 272 5.68 -8.90 -26.28
CA GLY A 272 6.98 -8.82 -26.95
C GLY A 272 7.75 -7.54 -26.65
N LEU A 273 7.60 -7.00 -25.44
CA LEU A 273 8.25 -5.76 -25.03
C LEU A 273 9.72 -5.99 -24.66
N ALA A 274 10.52 -4.97 -24.90
CA ALA A 274 11.93 -4.98 -24.51
C ALA A 274 12.08 -5.10 -22.99
N PRO A 275 13.22 -5.66 -22.51
CA PRO A 275 13.57 -5.61 -21.11
C PRO A 275 13.60 -4.15 -20.61
N VAL A 276 13.17 -3.92 -19.38
CA VAL A 276 13.40 -2.64 -18.71
C VAL A 276 14.84 -2.57 -18.24
N GLU A 277 15.40 -1.37 -18.15
CA GLU A 277 16.76 -1.16 -17.69
C GLU A 277 16.80 -0.81 -16.22
N ALA A 278 17.78 -1.35 -15.49
CA ALA A 278 18.13 -0.92 -14.15
C ALA A 278 19.61 -0.57 -14.09
N GLU A 279 19.96 0.34 -13.21
CA GLU A 279 21.33 0.83 -13.04
C GLU A 279 22.01 0.13 -11.85
N PHE A 280 23.33 -0.02 -11.94
CA PHE A 280 24.19 -0.35 -10.81
C PHE A 280 25.03 0.89 -10.46
N SER A 281 24.94 1.32 -9.22
CA SER A 281 25.75 2.42 -8.68
C SER A 281 26.02 2.20 -7.20
N ASP A 282 27.29 2.25 -6.80
CA ASP A 282 27.73 2.18 -5.41
C ASP A 282 27.15 0.99 -4.62
N GLY A 283 27.13 -0.20 -5.26
CA GLY A 283 26.57 -1.41 -4.65
C GLY A 283 25.04 -1.46 -4.62
N LYS A 284 24.37 -0.55 -5.30
CA LYS A 284 22.89 -0.43 -5.33
C LYS A 284 22.33 -0.88 -6.67
N PHE A 285 21.14 -1.48 -6.62
CA PHE A 285 20.28 -1.73 -7.76
C PHE A 285 19.24 -0.61 -7.85
N ILE A 286 19.20 0.13 -8.95
CA ILE A 286 18.34 1.31 -9.11
C ILE A 286 17.44 1.09 -10.32
N LEU A 287 16.13 1.03 -10.08
CA LEU A 287 15.12 0.97 -11.15
C LEU A 287 14.46 2.34 -11.29
N LYS A 288 14.52 2.90 -12.51
CA LYS A 288 13.91 4.19 -12.84
C LYS A 288 12.72 4.03 -13.77
N GLU A 289 11.82 4.97 -13.72
CA GLU A 289 10.80 5.14 -14.76
C GLU A 289 11.47 5.32 -16.12
N GLN A 290 10.88 4.77 -17.18
CA GLN A 290 11.46 4.84 -18.51
C GLN A 290 10.45 4.61 -19.61
N LYS A 291 10.67 5.21 -20.78
CA LYS A 291 9.93 4.90 -22.00
C LYS A 291 10.58 3.70 -22.68
N LEU A 292 9.80 2.65 -22.91
CA LEU A 292 10.27 1.38 -23.49
C LEU A 292 10.09 1.30 -24.99
N SER A 293 9.00 1.86 -25.52
CA SER A 293 8.66 1.80 -26.93
C SER A 293 7.85 3.01 -27.35
N GLU A 294 8.10 3.48 -28.58
CA GLU A 294 7.37 4.58 -29.20
C GLU A 294 6.29 4.10 -30.18
N ALA A 295 6.18 2.83 -30.45
CA ALA A 295 5.27 2.29 -31.46
C ALA A 295 4.87 0.84 -31.17
N TRP A 296 4.37 0.56 -29.96
CA TRP A 296 3.71 -0.72 -29.71
C TRP A 296 2.30 -0.67 -30.32
N ASN A 297 1.98 -1.59 -31.23
CA ASN A 297 0.69 -1.60 -31.92
C ASN A 297 -0.38 -2.29 -31.07
N ASN A 298 -1.33 -1.52 -30.56
CA ASN A 298 -2.53 -2.04 -29.93
C ASN A 298 -3.57 -2.40 -30.99
N PRO A 299 -4.10 -3.64 -31.02
CA PRO A 299 -5.05 -4.08 -32.05
C PRO A 299 -6.33 -3.22 -32.17
N LYS A 300 -6.70 -2.50 -31.12
CA LYS A 300 -7.89 -1.67 -31.04
C LYS A 300 -7.62 -0.19 -31.30
N TYR A 301 -6.47 0.30 -30.85
CA TYR A 301 -6.20 1.74 -30.78
C TYR A 301 -5.03 2.19 -31.65
N GLY A 302 -4.34 1.26 -32.33
CA GLY A 302 -3.16 1.58 -33.14
C GLY A 302 -1.89 1.76 -32.31
N ASP A 303 -1.01 2.65 -32.74
CA ASP A 303 0.28 2.85 -32.12
C ASP A 303 0.18 3.52 -30.76
N CYS A 304 0.87 2.94 -29.78
CA CYS A 304 0.90 3.36 -28.40
C CYS A 304 2.34 3.48 -27.91
N ASP A 305 2.58 4.48 -27.08
CA ASP A 305 3.78 4.57 -26.27
C ASP A 305 3.70 3.61 -25.09
N ILE A 306 4.81 2.98 -24.75
CA ILE A 306 4.93 2.10 -23.56
C ILE A 306 5.90 2.71 -22.59
N TYR A 307 5.48 2.75 -21.32
CA TYR A 307 6.29 3.25 -20.22
C TYR A 307 6.35 2.23 -19.08
N LEU A 308 7.50 2.18 -18.40
CA LEU A 308 7.59 1.70 -17.02
C LEU A 308 7.30 2.90 -16.12
N SER A 309 6.30 2.79 -15.27
CA SER A 309 5.86 3.90 -14.43
C SER A 309 5.64 3.46 -12.99
N GLY A 310 6.09 4.27 -12.04
CA GLY A 310 5.74 4.13 -10.63
C GLY A 310 4.28 4.50 -10.40
N LYS A 311 3.64 3.85 -9.44
CA LYS A 311 2.25 4.13 -9.03
C LYS A 311 2.21 4.68 -7.62
N PHE A 312 1.46 5.74 -7.43
CA PHE A 312 1.30 6.44 -6.16
C PHE A 312 -0.17 6.76 -5.89
N ASN A 313 -0.51 6.99 -4.64
CA ASN A 313 -1.83 7.44 -4.24
C ASN A 313 -1.86 8.96 -4.10
N TYR A 314 -2.85 9.58 -4.71
CA TYR A 314 -3.13 10.99 -4.57
C TYR A 314 -4.64 11.23 -4.52
N ASN A 315 -5.14 11.96 -3.51
CA ASN A 315 -6.57 12.21 -3.33
C ASN A 315 -7.42 10.93 -3.42
N TYR A 316 -7.02 9.88 -2.69
CA TYR A 316 -7.69 8.56 -2.63
C TYR A 316 -7.77 7.82 -3.98
N LYS A 317 -6.99 8.21 -4.97
CA LYS A 317 -6.90 7.57 -6.28
C LYS A 317 -5.48 7.15 -6.57
N VAL A 318 -5.35 6.07 -7.34
CA VAL A 318 -4.05 5.55 -7.79
C VAL A 318 -3.73 6.14 -9.16
N TYR A 319 -2.53 6.66 -9.30
CA TYR A 319 -2.02 7.24 -10.53
C TYR A 319 -0.71 6.57 -10.95
N ALA A 320 -0.48 6.48 -12.25
CA ALA A 320 0.84 6.20 -12.82
C ALA A 320 1.55 7.54 -13.03
N ALA A 321 2.84 7.63 -12.66
CA ALA A 321 3.54 8.90 -12.67
C ALA A 321 4.06 9.27 -14.06
N TYR A 322 5.05 8.54 -14.56
CA TYR A 322 5.75 8.91 -15.78
C TYR A 322 4.93 8.70 -17.05
N GLY A 323 4.97 9.69 -17.93
CA GLY A 323 4.18 9.72 -19.15
C GLY A 323 2.71 10.10 -18.97
N TRP A 324 2.21 10.15 -17.71
CA TRP A 324 0.82 10.48 -17.38
C TRP A 324 0.69 11.71 -16.48
N TYR A 325 1.55 11.82 -15.50
CA TYR A 325 1.49 12.83 -14.45
C TYR A 325 2.75 13.68 -14.36
N THR A 326 3.90 13.07 -14.69
CA THR A 326 5.21 13.74 -14.70
C THR A 326 5.86 13.55 -16.07
N GLU A 327 6.65 14.53 -16.49
CA GLU A 327 7.43 14.48 -17.73
C GLU A 327 8.82 13.91 -17.50
N ASP A 328 9.35 14.04 -16.29
CA ASP A 328 10.67 13.55 -15.91
C ASP A 328 10.58 12.19 -15.20
N PRO A 329 11.43 11.21 -15.55
CA PRO A 329 11.46 9.91 -14.91
C PRO A 329 12.06 9.98 -13.50
N SER A 330 11.34 9.39 -12.54
CA SER A 330 11.77 9.28 -11.15
C SER A 330 12.41 7.92 -10.87
N VAL A 331 13.14 7.81 -9.76
CA VAL A 331 13.56 6.50 -9.22
C VAL A 331 12.33 5.79 -8.67
N ILE A 332 12.03 4.59 -9.19
CA ILE A 332 10.93 3.75 -8.70
C ILE A 332 11.31 3.09 -7.39
N LEU A 333 12.51 2.49 -7.37
CA LEU A 333 13.04 1.81 -6.19
C LEU A 333 14.56 1.76 -6.22
N THR A 334 15.13 1.65 -5.02
CA THR A 334 16.55 1.36 -4.80
C THR A 334 16.68 0.12 -3.93
N GLY A 335 17.46 -0.85 -4.39
CA GLY A 335 17.68 -2.12 -3.71
C GLY A 335 19.10 -2.22 -3.15
N TYR A 336 19.21 -2.72 -1.92
CA TYR A 336 20.45 -2.91 -1.18
C TYR A 336 20.59 -4.36 -0.74
N VAL A 337 21.76 -4.92 -0.85
CA VAL A 337 22.09 -6.21 -0.23
C VAL A 337 22.93 -5.92 1.01
N LEU A 338 22.34 -6.09 2.17
CA LEU A 338 22.95 -5.73 3.46
C LEU A 338 23.89 -6.83 4.00
N GLU A 339 23.66 -8.09 3.56
CA GLU A 339 24.45 -9.24 3.95
C GLU A 339 24.82 -10.05 2.70
N LYS A 340 26.05 -10.55 2.64
CA LYS A 340 26.51 -11.36 1.49
C LYS A 340 25.64 -12.61 1.30
N GLY A 341 25.07 -12.74 0.11
CA GLY A 341 24.14 -13.84 -0.22
C GLY A 341 22.74 -13.68 0.37
N GLY A 342 22.45 -12.54 1.00
CA GLY A 342 21.13 -12.19 1.52
C GLY A 342 20.16 -11.76 0.42
N GLY A 343 18.94 -11.43 0.84
CA GLY A 343 17.95 -10.78 -0.01
C GLY A 343 18.31 -9.33 -0.32
N MET A 344 17.50 -8.71 -1.16
CA MET A 344 17.61 -7.29 -1.47
C MET A 344 16.57 -6.53 -0.64
N THR A 345 17.04 -5.68 0.26
CA THR A 345 16.18 -4.72 0.96
C THR A 345 15.86 -3.58 0.01
N VAL A 346 14.58 -3.32 -0.20
CA VAL A 346 14.09 -2.40 -1.22
C VAL A 346 13.45 -1.18 -0.59
N TYR A 347 13.89 0.00 -1.00
CA TYR A 347 13.27 1.27 -0.64
C TYR A 347 12.57 1.87 -1.86
N ALA A 348 11.30 2.20 -1.68
CA ALA A 348 10.51 2.83 -2.72
C ALA A 348 10.97 4.28 -2.93
N GLY A 349 11.04 4.68 -4.20
CA GLY A 349 11.23 6.07 -4.58
C GLY A 349 9.92 6.85 -4.57
N SER A 350 9.99 8.09 -5.06
CA SER A 350 8.87 9.02 -5.08
C SER A 350 8.89 9.90 -6.32
N CYS A 351 7.74 10.47 -6.64
CA CYS A 351 7.59 11.63 -7.52
C CYS A 351 7.15 12.86 -6.70
N GLU A 352 6.99 14.02 -7.33
CA GLU A 352 6.54 15.26 -6.68
C GLU A 352 5.20 15.11 -5.92
N LYS A 353 4.38 14.13 -6.27
CA LYS A 353 3.01 13.94 -5.73
C LYS A 353 2.91 12.85 -4.67
N GLY A 354 3.96 12.08 -4.46
CA GLY A 354 3.97 11.05 -3.43
C GLY A 354 4.91 9.89 -3.67
N LYS A 355 5.00 9.05 -2.67
CA LYS A 355 5.84 7.85 -2.67
C LYS A 355 5.23 6.74 -3.52
N PHE A 356 6.05 6.00 -4.22
CA PHE A 356 5.58 4.86 -5.01
C PHE A 356 5.25 3.67 -4.12
N LEU A 357 4.10 3.05 -4.40
CA LEU A 357 3.63 1.83 -3.71
C LEU A 357 3.85 0.60 -4.56
N SER A 358 3.81 0.78 -5.86
CA SER A 358 3.96 -0.26 -6.87
C SER A 358 4.47 0.34 -8.17
N PHE A 359 4.77 -0.50 -9.15
CA PHE A 359 5.10 -0.08 -10.50
C PHE A 359 4.49 -1.04 -11.52
N CYS A 360 4.29 -0.56 -12.73
CA CYS A 360 3.72 -1.35 -13.81
C CYS A 360 4.14 -0.84 -15.18
N LEU A 361 3.90 -1.65 -16.19
CA LEU A 361 3.93 -1.19 -17.57
C LEU A 361 2.61 -0.49 -17.89
N THR A 362 2.69 0.61 -18.62
CA THR A 362 1.54 1.40 -19.07
C THR A 362 1.62 1.60 -20.57
N TRP A 363 0.47 1.81 -21.22
CA TRP A 363 0.41 2.15 -22.62
C TRP A 363 -0.47 3.38 -22.86
N GLN A 364 -0.06 4.25 -23.78
CA GLN A 364 -0.72 5.51 -24.08
C GLN A 364 -0.87 5.67 -25.60
N ILE A 365 -2.09 5.97 -26.06
CA ILE A 365 -2.42 6.15 -27.47
C ILE A 365 -1.74 7.40 -28.01
N GLN A 366 -0.98 7.25 -29.12
CA GLN A 366 -0.21 8.34 -29.69
C GLN A 366 -1.06 9.36 -30.49
N ALA A 367 -2.11 8.92 -31.19
CA ALA A 367 -2.83 9.78 -32.12
C ALA A 367 -4.35 9.51 -32.14
N GLY A 368 -5.08 10.43 -32.76
CA GLY A 368 -6.55 10.34 -32.94
C GLY A 368 -7.33 10.97 -31.77
N GLU A 369 -8.65 10.77 -31.77
CA GLU A 369 -9.56 11.34 -30.74
C GLU A 369 -9.27 10.84 -29.32
N ASN A 370 -8.54 9.76 -29.19
CA ASN A 370 -8.16 9.17 -27.91
C ASN A 370 -6.67 9.37 -27.59
N ALA A 371 -5.95 10.23 -28.30
CA ALA A 371 -4.56 10.52 -28.02
C ALA A 371 -4.37 10.94 -26.55
N GLY A 372 -3.31 10.44 -25.92
CA GLY A 372 -3.03 10.65 -24.50
C GLY A 372 -3.84 9.78 -23.53
N LYS A 373 -4.92 9.11 -23.99
CA LYS A 373 -5.61 8.12 -23.18
C LYS A 373 -4.88 6.78 -23.26
N GLY A 374 -5.01 5.97 -22.23
CA GLY A 374 -4.40 4.64 -22.19
C GLY A 374 -4.83 3.87 -20.95
N ASN A 375 -4.04 2.90 -20.58
CA ASN A 375 -4.28 2.09 -19.40
C ASN A 375 -2.95 1.54 -18.86
N PHE A 376 -3.01 0.92 -17.69
CA PHE A 376 -1.89 0.22 -17.10
C PHE A 376 -2.20 -1.28 -16.97
N TRP A 377 -1.16 -2.08 -17.08
CA TRP A 377 -1.20 -3.52 -16.84
C TRP A 377 -1.10 -3.84 -15.35
N PRO A 378 -1.25 -5.10 -14.93
CA PRO A 378 -1.10 -5.48 -13.54
C PRO A 378 0.22 -5.00 -12.95
N GLU A 379 0.17 -4.57 -11.71
CA GLU A 379 1.30 -3.95 -11.01
C GLU A 379 2.14 -4.94 -10.23
N VAL A 380 3.37 -4.56 -9.98
CA VAL A 380 4.27 -5.21 -9.03
C VAL A 380 4.33 -4.33 -7.78
N THR A 381 3.86 -4.84 -6.65
CA THR A 381 3.96 -4.12 -5.37
C THR A 381 5.42 -4.06 -4.92
N ILE A 382 5.89 -2.87 -4.56
CA ILE A 382 7.26 -2.67 -4.09
C ILE A 382 7.42 -3.32 -2.71
N SER A 383 8.33 -4.27 -2.62
CA SER A 383 8.68 -4.99 -1.40
C SER A 383 10.10 -5.53 -1.49
N ASP A 384 10.63 -6.03 -0.39
CA ASP A 384 11.93 -6.69 -0.41
C ASP A 384 11.95 -7.87 -1.37
N MET A 385 13.13 -8.13 -1.95
CA MET A 385 13.31 -9.17 -2.94
C MET A 385 14.14 -10.32 -2.39
N THR A 386 13.68 -11.54 -2.63
CA THR A 386 14.43 -12.76 -2.30
C THR A 386 15.05 -13.33 -3.56
N LYS A 387 16.36 -13.59 -3.52
CA LYS A 387 17.05 -14.23 -4.63
C LYS A 387 16.64 -15.70 -4.73
N LEU A 388 16.11 -16.10 -5.88
CA LEU A 388 15.70 -17.46 -6.11
C LEU A 388 16.92 -18.34 -6.40
N LYS A 389 16.96 -19.50 -5.77
CA LYS A 389 17.96 -20.54 -6.07
C LYS A 389 17.61 -21.21 -7.40
N GLU A 390 18.59 -21.86 -8.00
CA GLU A 390 18.33 -22.79 -9.09
C GLU A 390 17.41 -23.92 -8.63
N ALA A 391 16.40 -24.21 -9.44
CA ALA A 391 15.49 -25.31 -9.16
C ALA A 391 16.21 -26.64 -9.11
N SER A 392 15.82 -27.51 -8.19
CA SER A 392 16.35 -28.86 -8.06
C SER A 392 16.07 -29.71 -9.31
N SER A 393 16.87 -30.75 -9.50
CA SER A 393 16.63 -31.70 -10.59
C SER A 393 15.30 -32.45 -10.44
N ALA A 394 14.88 -32.73 -9.20
CA ALA A 394 13.58 -33.33 -8.90
C ALA A 394 12.42 -32.43 -9.36
N TYR A 395 12.46 -31.16 -8.98
CA TYR A 395 11.47 -30.16 -9.43
C TYR A 395 11.49 -30.02 -10.97
N LYS A 396 12.67 -29.84 -11.59
CA LYS A 396 12.80 -29.72 -13.05
C LYS A 396 12.25 -30.94 -13.81
N ALA A 397 12.24 -32.13 -13.18
CA ALA A 397 11.69 -33.34 -13.77
C ALA A 397 10.15 -33.34 -13.91
N TRP A 398 9.45 -32.41 -13.27
CA TRP A 398 8.02 -32.19 -13.46
C TRP A 398 7.70 -31.34 -14.68
N LEU A 399 8.61 -30.47 -15.09
CA LEU A 399 8.37 -29.48 -16.13
C LEU A 399 8.34 -30.13 -17.52
N GLY A 400 7.47 -29.59 -18.39
CA GLY A 400 7.37 -30.03 -19.77
C GLY A 400 5.95 -29.99 -20.33
N SER A 401 5.81 -30.54 -21.53
CA SER A 401 4.53 -30.63 -22.22
C SER A 401 3.88 -31.97 -21.97
N TYR A 402 2.58 -31.96 -21.72
CA TYR A 402 1.78 -33.12 -21.39
C TYR A 402 0.46 -33.13 -22.14
N THR A 403 -0.13 -34.28 -22.26
CA THR A 403 -1.52 -34.46 -22.67
C THR A 403 -2.32 -34.81 -21.42
N LEU A 404 -3.25 -33.92 -21.05
CA LEU A 404 -4.20 -34.15 -19.98
C LEU A 404 -5.36 -34.97 -20.53
N SER A 405 -5.57 -36.15 -19.96
CA SER A 405 -6.72 -37.00 -20.27
C SER A 405 -7.77 -36.90 -19.17
N THR A 406 -9.00 -36.61 -19.55
CA THR A 406 -10.15 -36.41 -18.65
C THR A 406 -11.46 -36.72 -19.38
N LYS A 407 -12.58 -36.40 -18.76
CA LYS A 407 -13.92 -36.47 -19.38
C LYS A 407 -14.52 -35.08 -19.51
N SER A 408 -15.22 -34.86 -20.61
CA SER A 408 -16.04 -33.65 -20.79
C SER A 408 -17.22 -33.67 -19.81
N ILE A 409 -17.39 -32.60 -19.06
CA ILE A 409 -18.50 -32.45 -18.14
C ILE A 409 -19.84 -32.44 -18.87
N LYS A 410 -19.89 -31.88 -20.08
CA LYS A 410 -21.14 -31.75 -20.86
C LYS A 410 -21.59 -33.06 -21.47
N THR A 411 -20.65 -33.84 -22.00
CA THR A 411 -20.97 -35.03 -22.78
C THR A 411 -20.68 -36.34 -22.08
N GLY A 412 -19.87 -36.32 -21.01
CA GLY A 412 -19.34 -37.52 -20.33
C GLY A 412 -18.30 -38.30 -21.15
N ASN A 413 -17.99 -37.86 -22.39
CA ASN A 413 -17.03 -38.52 -23.24
C ASN A 413 -15.60 -38.19 -22.85
N ASP A 414 -14.68 -39.11 -23.16
CA ASP A 414 -13.24 -38.87 -22.98
C ASP A 414 -12.81 -37.69 -23.84
N THR A 415 -11.99 -36.84 -23.25
CA THR A 415 -11.43 -35.64 -23.89
C THR A 415 -9.98 -35.44 -23.47
N THR A 416 -9.23 -34.72 -24.29
CA THR A 416 -7.82 -34.44 -24.02
C THR A 416 -7.50 -32.98 -24.24
N TYR A 417 -6.58 -32.44 -23.43
CA TYR A 417 -6.02 -31.10 -23.56
C TYR A 417 -4.49 -31.15 -23.63
N ASN A 418 -3.90 -30.30 -24.45
CA ASN A 418 -2.46 -30.09 -24.43
C ASN A 418 -2.15 -29.08 -23.33
N VAL A 419 -1.35 -29.48 -22.38
CA VAL A 419 -0.99 -28.66 -21.22
C VAL A 419 0.52 -28.57 -21.07
N VAL A 420 0.98 -27.52 -20.40
CA VAL A 420 2.39 -27.30 -20.08
C VAL A 420 2.53 -27.12 -18.58
N LEU A 421 3.43 -27.87 -17.97
CA LEU A 421 3.93 -27.58 -16.64
C LEU A 421 5.19 -26.74 -16.77
N ARG A 422 5.13 -25.50 -16.35
CA ARG A 422 6.26 -24.57 -16.38
C ARG A 422 6.69 -24.17 -14.97
N GLU A 423 7.93 -23.77 -14.85
CA GLU A 423 8.45 -23.22 -13.61
C GLU A 423 7.71 -21.90 -13.26
N ALA A 424 7.23 -21.81 -12.03
CA ALA A 424 6.71 -20.56 -11.45
C ALA A 424 7.65 -20.07 -10.33
N LEU A 425 7.78 -20.84 -9.25
CA LEU A 425 8.72 -20.59 -8.17
C LEU A 425 9.57 -21.86 -7.98
N PRO A 426 10.90 -21.80 -8.15
CA PRO A 426 11.80 -22.96 -8.00
C PRO A 426 11.58 -23.67 -6.68
N ASP A 427 11.39 -25.00 -6.75
CA ASP A 427 11.16 -25.89 -5.61
C ASP A 427 9.98 -25.54 -4.70
N GLU A 428 9.07 -24.64 -5.16
CA GLU A 428 7.87 -24.24 -4.42
C GLU A 428 6.59 -24.40 -5.24
N THR A 429 6.55 -23.89 -6.48
CA THR A 429 5.31 -23.85 -7.26
C THR A 429 5.58 -24.11 -8.74
N ILE A 430 4.75 -24.96 -9.34
CA ILE A 430 4.72 -25.27 -10.77
C ILE A 430 3.42 -24.64 -11.33
N ALA A 431 3.49 -23.97 -12.47
CA ALA A 431 2.33 -23.45 -13.15
C ALA A 431 1.82 -24.44 -14.20
N LEU A 432 0.54 -24.73 -14.18
CA LEU A 432 -0.17 -25.52 -15.19
C LEU A 432 -0.89 -24.58 -16.15
N ASP A 433 -0.51 -24.65 -17.43
CA ASP A 433 -1.08 -23.87 -18.52
C ASP A 433 -1.82 -24.77 -19.51
N GLY A 434 -2.76 -24.21 -20.28
CA GLY A 434 -3.48 -24.90 -21.38
C GLY A 434 -4.87 -25.41 -21.02
N ILE A 435 -5.38 -25.10 -19.83
CA ILE A 435 -6.77 -25.34 -19.43
C ILE A 435 -7.33 -24.07 -18.77
N GLY A 436 -8.45 -23.60 -19.26
CA GLY A 436 -9.11 -22.41 -18.75
C GLY A 436 -8.22 -21.18 -18.77
N ILE A 437 -7.70 -20.79 -17.63
CA ILE A 437 -6.76 -19.68 -17.46
C ILE A 437 -5.37 -20.25 -17.17
N ASP A 438 -4.37 -19.74 -17.84
CA ASP A 438 -2.97 -20.17 -17.65
C ASP A 438 -2.44 -19.76 -16.26
N GLY A 439 -1.47 -20.53 -15.75
CA GLY A 439 -0.81 -20.25 -14.49
C GLY A 439 -1.47 -20.87 -13.26
N ILE A 440 -2.30 -21.91 -13.41
CA ILE A 440 -2.88 -22.63 -12.27
C ILE A 440 -1.74 -23.18 -11.39
N PRO A 441 -1.61 -22.76 -10.11
CA PRO A 441 -0.50 -23.16 -9.26
C PRO A 441 -0.67 -24.58 -8.73
N LEU A 442 0.35 -25.39 -8.89
CA LEU A 442 0.57 -26.65 -8.18
C LEU A 442 1.64 -26.39 -7.13
N ILE A 443 1.33 -26.57 -5.86
CA ILE A 443 2.27 -26.38 -4.76
C ILE A 443 3.16 -27.62 -4.68
N TYR A 444 4.47 -27.44 -4.88
CA TYR A 444 5.45 -28.52 -4.88
C TYR A 444 5.97 -28.80 -3.47
N ASP A 445 5.93 -30.05 -3.08
CA ASP A 445 6.54 -30.58 -1.86
C ASP A 445 7.84 -31.31 -2.21
N ALA A 446 8.97 -30.69 -1.90
CA ALA A 446 10.29 -31.21 -2.21
C ALA A 446 10.66 -32.49 -1.41
N GLU A 447 10.10 -32.66 -0.21
CA GLU A 447 10.37 -33.86 0.62
C GLU A 447 9.65 -35.10 0.08
N GLY A 448 8.42 -34.90 -0.39
CA GLY A 448 7.58 -35.96 -0.93
C GLY A 448 7.70 -36.16 -2.45
N ASP A 449 8.42 -35.29 -3.18
CA ASP A 449 8.42 -35.21 -4.67
C ASP A 449 7.01 -35.32 -5.25
N LYS A 450 6.08 -34.57 -4.69
CA LYS A 450 4.68 -34.51 -5.08
C LYS A 450 4.21 -33.06 -5.15
N CYS A 451 3.05 -32.82 -5.76
CA CYS A 451 2.40 -31.52 -5.74
C CYS A 451 1.02 -31.62 -5.10
N SER A 452 0.50 -30.47 -4.66
CA SER A 452 -0.85 -30.30 -4.21
C SER A 452 -1.56 -29.25 -5.04
N LEU A 453 -2.79 -29.53 -5.45
CA LEU A 453 -3.71 -28.55 -5.98
C LEU A 453 -4.52 -27.98 -4.83
N VAL A 454 -4.30 -26.69 -4.51
CA VAL A 454 -4.84 -26.07 -3.29
C VAL A 454 -5.83 -24.97 -3.66
N PHE A 455 -6.94 -24.88 -2.94
CA PHE A 455 -7.91 -23.80 -3.08
C PHE A 455 -7.24 -22.45 -2.80
N GLY A 456 -7.42 -21.51 -3.69
CA GLY A 456 -6.88 -20.15 -3.49
C GLY A 456 -7.07 -19.24 -4.69
N ASN A 457 -7.01 -17.94 -4.44
CA ASN A 457 -6.95 -16.93 -5.50
C ASN A 457 -5.55 -16.95 -6.11
N PHE A 458 -5.43 -17.01 -7.42
CA PHE A 458 -4.15 -16.98 -8.11
C PHE A 458 -4.06 -15.91 -9.21
N SER A 459 -5.19 -15.30 -9.57
CA SER A 459 -5.25 -14.25 -10.57
C SER A 459 -6.48 -13.38 -10.37
N SER A 460 -6.42 -12.13 -10.84
CA SER A 460 -7.52 -11.17 -10.71
C SER A 460 -7.64 -10.29 -11.94
N SER A 461 -8.87 -9.90 -12.26
CA SER A 461 -9.19 -8.88 -13.26
C SER A 461 -10.11 -7.82 -12.63
N SER A 462 -10.42 -6.77 -13.36
CA SER A 462 -11.38 -5.74 -12.92
C SER A 462 -12.78 -6.30 -12.56
N SER A 463 -13.14 -7.44 -13.11
CA SER A 463 -14.48 -8.02 -12.97
C SER A 463 -14.52 -9.30 -12.15
N TYR A 464 -13.41 -10.02 -12.04
CA TYR A 464 -13.33 -11.33 -11.41
C TYR A 464 -12.03 -11.55 -10.65
N ASN A 465 -12.14 -12.24 -9.52
CA ASN A 465 -11.02 -12.91 -8.86
C ASN A 465 -11.07 -14.39 -9.25
N PHE A 466 -9.97 -14.94 -9.77
CA PHE A 466 -9.88 -16.32 -10.24
C PHE A 466 -9.27 -17.21 -9.16
N TYR A 467 -9.97 -18.28 -8.87
CA TYR A 467 -9.60 -19.23 -7.84
C TYR A 467 -9.35 -20.61 -8.43
N VAL A 468 -8.31 -21.28 -7.94
CA VAL A 468 -8.25 -22.73 -8.00
C VAL A 468 -9.38 -23.24 -7.12
N SER A 469 -10.30 -23.98 -7.69
CA SER A 469 -11.48 -24.47 -6.99
C SER A 469 -12.06 -25.68 -7.74
N GLY A 470 -13.26 -26.10 -7.37
CA GLY A 470 -13.93 -27.21 -8.01
C GLY A 470 -15.37 -27.33 -7.56
N ILE A 471 -15.97 -28.46 -7.91
CA ILE A 471 -17.28 -28.85 -7.46
C ILE A 471 -17.16 -30.16 -6.69
N THR A 472 -17.73 -30.24 -5.51
CA THR A 472 -17.71 -31.43 -4.67
C THR A 472 -18.64 -32.52 -5.21
N ASN A 473 -18.49 -33.73 -4.71
CA ASN A 473 -19.35 -34.89 -5.04
C ASN A 473 -20.83 -34.65 -4.70
N ASP A 474 -21.13 -33.72 -3.81
CA ASP A 474 -22.48 -33.28 -3.41
C ASP A 474 -22.87 -31.90 -4.00
N ASP A 475 -22.19 -31.49 -5.09
CA ASP A 475 -22.51 -30.32 -5.93
C ASP A 475 -22.32 -28.93 -5.28
N TYR A 476 -21.44 -28.80 -4.28
CA TYR A 476 -21.04 -27.50 -3.73
C TYR A 476 -19.71 -27.02 -4.32
N VAL A 477 -19.44 -25.72 -4.20
CA VAL A 477 -18.10 -25.16 -4.51
C VAL A 477 -17.08 -25.80 -3.57
N CYS A 478 -16.03 -26.41 -4.16
CA CYS A 478 -14.97 -27.07 -3.43
C CYS A 478 -13.95 -26.05 -2.94
N THR A 479 -13.81 -25.95 -1.62
CA THR A 479 -12.76 -25.15 -0.97
C THR A 479 -11.59 -25.99 -0.46
N GLY A 480 -11.56 -27.28 -0.85
CA GLY A 480 -10.55 -28.23 -0.39
C GLY A 480 -10.74 -28.68 1.05
N ASP A 481 -9.81 -29.46 1.52
CA ASP A 481 -9.72 -29.91 2.91
C ASP A 481 -9.72 -28.72 3.87
N PRO A 482 -10.50 -28.75 4.96
CA PRO A 482 -10.63 -27.59 5.88
C PRO A 482 -9.33 -27.12 6.53
N ASP A 483 -8.38 -28.03 6.71
CA ASP A 483 -7.13 -27.73 7.41
C ASP A 483 -6.02 -27.28 6.43
N THR A 484 -5.97 -27.88 5.25
CA THR A 484 -4.91 -27.67 4.27
C THR A 484 -5.33 -26.87 3.02
N GLY A 485 -6.64 -26.82 2.73
CA GLY A 485 -7.18 -26.29 1.48
C GLY A 485 -6.93 -27.21 0.26
N GLU A 486 -6.37 -28.40 0.45
CA GLU A 486 -6.00 -29.28 -0.64
C GLU A 486 -7.24 -29.87 -1.33
N ILE A 487 -7.29 -29.73 -2.65
CA ILE A 487 -8.36 -30.25 -3.52
C ILE A 487 -7.97 -31.61 -4.11
N ALA A 488 -6.72 -31.71 -4.56
CA ALA A 488 -6.17 -32.94 -5.11
C ALA A 488 -4.68 -33.06 -4.79
N THR A 489 -4.25 -34.28 -4.46
CA THR A 489 -2.86 -34.65 -4.40
C THR A 489 -2.39 -35.01 -5.81
N VAL A 490 -1.23 -34.50 -6.20
CA VAL A 490 -0.66 -34.67 -7.53
C VAL A 490 0.65 -35.46 -7.42
N THR A 491 0.67 -36.66 -7.98
CA THR A 491 1.83 -37.59 -7.91
C THR A 491 2.41 -37.82 -9.28
N LYS A 492 3.71 -38.09 -9.34
CA LYS A 492 4.45 -38.37 -10.58
C LYS A 492 5.08 -39.76 -10.48
N SER A 493 4.82 -40.60 -11.48
CA SER A 493 5.44 -41.93 -11.61
C SER A 493 6.77 -41.87 -12.36
N ALA A 494 7.52 -43.00 -12.34
CA ALA A 494 8.83 -43.08 -12.96
C ALA A 494 8.82 -42.85 -14.50
N ASP A 495 7.72 -43.16 -15.17
CA ASP A 495 7.48 -42.89 -16.59
C ASP A 495 7.04 -41.44 -16.87
N LYS A 496 7.10 -40.57 -15.86
CA LYS A 496 6.66 -39.19 -15.87
C LYS A 496 5.14 -38.98 -16.04
N THR A 497 4.35 -40.03 -15.91
CA THR A 497 2.89 -39.89 -15.83
C THR A 497 2.52 -39.19 -14.50
N ILE A 498 1.72 -38.16 -14.58
CA ILE A 498 1.26 -37.37 -13.43
C ILE A 498 -0.21 -37.67 -13.21
N LYS A 499 -0.58 -37.95 -11.97
CA LYS A 499 -1.97 -38.25 -11.58
C LYS A 499 -2.47 -37.23 -10.57
N PHE A 500 -3.68 -36.76 -10.79
CA PHE A 500 -4.44 -35.97 -9.84
C PHE A 500 -5.40 -36.93 -9.10
N GLU A 501 -5.24 -37.04 -7.81
CA GLU A 501 -6.02 -37.93 -6.96
C GLU A 501 -6.86 -37.12 -5.97
N ASN A 502 -8.10 -37.55 -5.74
CA ASN A 502 -9.00 -36.88 -4.82
C ASN A 502 -8.43 -36.85 -3.40
N VAL A 503 -8.49 -35.70 -2.77
CA VAL A 503 -8.41 -35.57 -1.31
C VAL A 503 -9.83 -35.75 -0.77
N VAL A 504 -10.02 -36.74 0.08
CA VAL A 504 -11.30 -37.02 0.75
C VAL A 504 -11.21 -36.50 2.18
N TYR A 505 -12.16 -35.65 2.55
CA TYR A 505 -12.18 -35.01 3.86
C TYR A 505 -13.58 -34.99 4.47
N LYS A 506 -13.67 -34.77 5.79
CA LYS A 506 -14.91 -34.60 6.52
C LYS A 506 -15.20 -33.12 6.77
N LEU A 507 -16.34 -32.64 6.34
CA LEU A 507 -16.79 -31.28 6.63
C LEU A 507 -17.69 -31.18 7.87
N SER A 508 -18.56 -32.17 8.05
CA SER A 508 -19.47 -32.28 9.19
C SER A 508 -19.92 -33.73 9.37
N GLU A 509 -20.70 -34.01 10.41
CA GLU A 509 -21.30 -35.34 10.59
C GLU A 509 -22.27 -35.72 9.45
N GLU A 510 -22.90 -34.71 8.85
CA GLU A 510 -23.84 -34.89 7.71
C GLU A 510 -23.09 -35.01 6.37
N ARG A 511 -21.81 -34.59 6.34
CA ARG A 511 -20.95 -34.61 5.17
C ARG A 511 -19.60 -35.25 5.51
N PRO A 512 -19.59 -36.57 5.78
CA PRO A 512 -18.40 -37.27 6.28
C PRO A 512 -17.36 -37.54 5.21
N GLU A 513 -17.75 -37.61 3.93
CA GLU A 513 -16.89 -37.89 2.79
C GLU A 513 -17.12 -36.88 1.67
N VAL A 514 -16.33 -35.85 1.65
CA VAL A 514 -16.36 -34.79 0.63
C VAL A 514 -15.07 -34.84 -0.19
N TYR A 515 -15.19 -34.75 -1.48
CA TYR A 515 -14.06 -34.67 -2.40
C TYR A 515 -14.43 -33.87 -3.65
N ALA A 516 -13.44 -33.35 -4.37
CA ALA A 516 -13.66 -32.65 -5.62
C ALA A 516 -14.02 -33.60 -6.76
N LYS A 517 -15.28 -33.63 -7.17
CA LYS A 517 -15.74 -34.33 -8.38
C LYS A 517 -15.16 -33.71 -9.64
N TYR A 518 -15.04 -32.39 -9.63
CA TYR A 518 -14.39 -31.58 -10.65
C TYR A 518 -13.45 -30.57 -9.99
N TRP A 519 -12.32 -30.29 -10.60
CA TRP A 519 -11.45 -29.21 -10.21
C TRP A 519 -11.11 -28.32 -11.41
N GLY A 520 -10.71 -27.10 -11.19
CA GLY A 520 -10.37 -26.15 -12.26
C GLY A 520 -10.32 -24.73 -11.75
N VAL A 521 -10.79 -23.81 -12.59
CA VAL A 521 -10.78 -22.37 -12.30
C VAL A 521 -12.20 -21.84 -12.20
N LEU A 522 -12.49 -21.21 -11.07
CA LEU A 522 -13.72 -20.45 -10.86
C LEU A 522 -13.43 -18.96 -10.73
N GLY A 523 -14.24 -18.12 -11.35
CA GLY A 523 -14.20 -16.68 -11.16
C GLY A 523 -15.24 -16.20 -10.17
N LEU A 524 -14.82 -15.55 -9.11
CA LEU A 524 -15.70 -14.82 -8.21
C LEU A 524 -15.88 -13.40 -8.70
N SER A 525 -17.09 -13.03 -9.11
CA SER A 525 -17.37 -11.66 -9.58
C SER A 525 -17.14 -10.63 -8.46
N THR A 526 -16.39 -9.58 -8.77
CA THR A 526 -16.11 -8.48 -7.85
C THR A 526 -17.36 -7.67 -7.50
N SER A 527 -18.33 -7.59 -8.44
CA SER A 527 -19.58 -6.84 -8.27
C SER A 527 -20.71 -7.66 -7.67
N THR A 528 -20.98 -8.86 -8.24
CA THR A 528 -22.17 -9.67 -7.83
C THR A 528 -21.88 -10.65 -6.71
N LYS A 529 -20.61 -10.89 -6.37
CA LYS A 529 -20.13 -11.89 -5.41
C LYS A 529 -20.62 -13.31 -5.72
N LYS A 530 -20.87 -13.61 -7.00
CA LYS A 530 -21.27 -14.92 -7.49
C LYS A 530 -20.13 -15.62 -8.21
N TRP A 531 -20.11 -16.95 -8.14
CA TRP A 531 -19.16 -17.80 -8.83
C TRP A 531 -19.57 -18.04 -10.28
N TYR A 532 -18.60 -18.04 -11.18
CA TYR A 532 -18.79 -18.23 -12.62
C TYR A 532 -17.74 -19.18 -13.18
N THR A 533 -18.14 -19.88 -14.26
CA THR A 533 -17.24 -20.62 -15.14
C THR A 533 -17.22 -19.94 -16.51
N PHE A 534 -16.13 -20.09 -17.24
CA PHE A 534 -15.91 -19.37 -18.49
C PHE A 534 -15.91 -20.29 -19.71
N SER A 535 -15.47 -21.55 -19.56
CA SER A 535 -15.41 -22.54 -20.63
C SER A 535 -15.56 -23.97 -20.11
N ASP A 536 -15.71 -24.94 -21.03
CA ASP A 536 -15.73 -26.35 -20.68
C ASP A 536 -14.37 -26.89 -20.23
N ALA A 537 -13.30 -26.18 -20.61
CA ALA A 537 -11.93 -26.48 -20.19
C ALA A 537 -11.61 -25.95 -18.77
N ASP A 538 -12.50 -25.20 -18.14
CA ASP A 538 -12.33 -24.71 -16.77
C ASP A 538 -12.50 -25.80 -15.72
N TYR A 539 -13.06 -26.93 -16.13
CA TYR A 539 -13.31 -28.06 -15.23
C TYR A 539 -12.68 -29.35 -15.72
N ILE A 540 -11.95 -29.96 -14.86
CA ILE A 540 -11.35 -31.25 -15.08
C ILE A 540 -12.04 -32.27 -14.19
N VAL A 541 -12.52 -33.36 -14.78
CA VAL A 541 -13.12 -34.48 -14.03
C VAL A 541 -12.02 -35.21 -13.28
N ASN A 542 -12.15 -35.33 -11.98
CA ASN A 542 -11.19 -36.02 -11.14
C ASN A 542 -11.60 -37.52 -10.97
N PRO A 543 -10.68 -38.49 -11.00
CA PRO A 543 -9.22 -38.34 -11.20
C PRO A 543 -8.84 -38.02 -12.66
N ALA A 544 -7.75 -37.26 -12.84
CA ALA A 544 -7.20 -36.89 -14.12
C ALA A 544 -5.75 -37.33 -14.27
N THR A 545 -5.29 -37.49 -15.50
CA THR A 545 -3.93 -37.96 -15.78
C THR A 545 -3.24 -37.11 -16.83
N LEU A 546 -1.99 -36.72 -16.57
CA LEU A 546 -1.09 -36.11 -17.54
C LEU A 546 -0.11 -37.15 -18.05
N THR A 547 -0.05 -37.34 -19.35
CA THR A 547 0.98 -38.17 -19.99
C THR A 547 1.97 -37.30 -20.75
N PRO A 548 3.31 -37.57 -20.67
CA PRO A 548 4.26 -36.77 -21.45
C PRO A 548 3.91 -36.76 -22.93
N SER A 549 3.83 -35.58 -23.52
CA SER A 549 3.64 -35.44 -24.95
C SER A 549 5.00 -35.33 -25.64
N ALA A 550 5.16 -35.96 -26.82
CA ALA A 550 6.33 -35.73 -27.67
C ALA A 550 6.35 -34.24 -28.02
N ALA A 551 7.49 -33.57 -27.81
CA ALA A 551 7.66 -32.13 -27.94
C ALA A 551 7.01 -31.58 -29.23
N SER A 552 5.82 -31.05 -29.15
CA SER A 552 5.26 -30.20 -30.19
C SER A 552 5.81 -28.80 -30.03
N LYS A 553 6.20 -28.20 -31.15
CA LYS A 553 6.68 -26.82 -31.28
C LYS A 553 5.91 -25.89 -30.35
N SER A 554 6.65 -25.03 -29.65
CA SER A 554 6.20 -23.99 -28.73
C SER A 554 4.70 -23.67 -28.81
N VAL A 555 3.97 -24.00 -27.73
CA VAL A 555 2.62 -23.50 -27.54
C VAL A 555 2.75 -21.98 -27.50
N LYS A 556 2.26 -21.32 -28.53
CA LYS A 556 2.07 -19.86 -28.46
C LYS A 556 1.18 -19.62 -27.24
N SER A 557 1.64 -18.82 -26.30
CA SER A 557 0.82 -18.36 -25.19
C SER A 557 -0.53 -17.93 -25.75
N LEU A 558 -1.60 -18.57 -25.29
CA LEU A 558 -2.92 -18.14 -25.64
C LEU A 558 -3.12 -16.79 -24.93
N SER A 559 -3.19 -15.74 -25.74
CA SER A 559 -3.53 -14.40 -25.27
C SER A 559 -4.75 -14.43 -24.35
N ALA A 560 -4.75 -13.52 -23.37
CA ALA A 560 -5.83 -13.29 -22.40
C ALA A 560 -7.23 -13.57 -22.98
N PRO A 561 -8.12 -14.21 -22.23
CA PRO A 561 -9.36 -14.75 -22.76
C PRO A 561 -10.12 -13.67 -23.52
N LYS A 562 -10.30 -13.87 -24.82
CA LYS A 562 -11.30 -13.12 -25.58
C LYS A 562 -12.61 -13.33 -24.85
N THR A 563 -13.28 -12.24 -24.48
CA THR A 563 -14.59 -12.22 -23.83
C THR A 563 -15.50 -13.33 -24.36
N GLY A 564 -15.42 -14.50 -23.74
CA GLY A 564 -16.23 -15.66 -24.05
C GLY A 564 -17.61 -15.48 -23.44
N LYS A 565 -18.63 -15.96 -24.13
CA LYS A 565 -19.99 -15.99 -23.60
C LYS A 565 -19.98 -16.79 -22.28
N SER A 566 -20.30 -16.13 -21.17
CA SER A 566 -20.44 -16.76 -19.87
C SER A 566 -21.52 -17.85 -19.93
N VAL A 567 -21.15 -19.08 -19.61
CA VAL A 567 -22.12 -20.13 -19.35
C VAL A 567 -22.56 -19.96 -17.91
N ARG A 568 -23.80 -19.57 -17.71
CA ARG A 568 -24.41 -19.41 -16.41
C ARG A 568 -24.72 -20.77 -15.85
N PHE A 569 -24.05 -21.20 -14.77
CA PHE A 569 -24.57 -22.26 -13.92
C PHE A 569 -25.75 -21.69 -13.12
N ASP A 570 -26.88 -22.36 -13.18
CA ASP A 570 -28.08 -21.96 -12.44
C ASP A 570 -27.82 -22.21 -10.94
N THR A 571 -27.53 -21.14 -10.23
CA THR A 571 -27.17 -21.14 -8.79
C THR A 571 -28.36 -21.44 -7.89
N LYS A 572 -29.46 -21.99 -8.39
CA LYS A 572 -30.67 -22.31 -7.60
C LYS A 572 -30.43 -23.34 -6.50
N SER A 573 -29.29 -24.03 -6.49
CA SER A 573 -29.01 -25.10 -5.53
C SER A 573 -27.87 -24.78 -4.53
N LEU A 574 -27.26 -23.59 -4.55
CA LEU A 574 -26.23 -23.24 -3.59
C LEU A 574 -26.82 -22.52 -2.37
N PRO A 575 -26.77 -23.08 -1.16
CA PRO A 575 -27.16 -22.36 0.04
C PRO A 575 -26.18 -21.20 0.25
N SER A 576 -26.68 -19.97 0.14
CA SER A 576 -25.93 -18.74 0.36
C SER A 576 -25.34 -18.58 1.79
N SER A 577 -25.68 -19.47 2.70
CA SER A 577 -25.32 -19.38 4.12
C SER A 577 -23.95 -19.96 4.50
N MET A 578 -23.33 -20.84 3.70
CA MET A 578 -22.05 -21.46 4.07
C MET A 578 -20.82 -20.60 3.68
N THR A 579 -20.91 -19.83 2.62
CA THR A 579 -19.83 -18.91 2.19
C THR A 579 -19.74 -17.68 3.09
N ILE A 580 -20.85 -17.22 3.64
CA ILE A 580 -20.96 -16.02 4.49
C ILE A 580 -20.39 -16.26 5.91
N ALA A 581 -20.52 -17.46 6.47
CA ALA A 581 -20.11 -17.73 7.86
C ALA A 581 -18.58 -17.80 8.05
N ARG A 582 -17.80 -18.12 7.02
CA ARG A 582 -16.32 -18.12 7.08
C ARG A 582 -15.71 -16.74 6.81
N ASP A 583 -16.27 -16.01 5.87
CA ASP A 583 -15.83 -14.65 5.55
C ASP A 583 -16.09 -13.66 6.70
N THR A 584 -17.22 -13.75 7.38
CA THR A 584 -17.56 -12.84 8.49
C THR A 584 -16.62 -13.01 9.69
N LYS A 585 -16.24 -14.24 10.05
CA LYS A 585 -15.33 -14.48 11.19
C LYS A 585 -13.87 -14.11 10.88
N LEU A 586 -13.43 -14.24 9.64
CA LEU A 586 -12.10 -13.80 9.20
C LEU A 586 -12.03 -12.28 9.02
N ARG A 587 -13.07 -11.64 8.51
CA ARG A 587 -13.19 -10.17 8.45
C ARG A 587 -13.25 -9.56 9.85
N ASP A 588 -14.10 -10.04 10.74
CA ASP A 588 -14.18 -9.52 12.12
C ASP A 588 -12.86 -9.66 12.90
N ALA A 589 -12.05 -10.68 12.61
CA ALA A 589 -10.74 -10.85 13.23
C ALA A 589 -9.64 -10.01 12.55
N GLN A 590 -9.73 -9.78 11.24
CA GLN A 590 -8.82 -8.91 10.50
C GLN A 590 -9.17 -7.43 10.71
N ASP A 591 -10.45 -7.08 10.70
CA ASP A 591 -10.90 -5.71 10.93
C ASP A 591 -10.57 -5.25 12.36
N LYS A 592 -10.76 -6.09 13.38
CA LYS A 592 -10.32 -5.79 14.76
C LYS A 592 -8.79 -5.69 14.93
N LYS A 593 -7.99 -6.40 14.12
CA LYS A 593 -6.52 -6.24 14.11
C LYS A 593 -6.06 -5.03 13.28
N VAL A 594 -6.80 -4.69 12.24
CA VAL A 594 -6.54 -3.51 11.41
C VAL A 594 -6.87 -2.25 12.19
N ASP A 595 -7.98 -2.20 12.94
CA ASP A 595 -8.36 -1.03 13.75
C ASP A 595 -7.33 -0.70 14.84
N ALA A 596 -6.80 -1.72 15.54
CA ALA A 596 -5.79 -1.50 16.56
C ALA A 596 -4.40 -1.11 16.01
N ARG A 597 -4.07 -1.50 14.76
CA ARG A 597 -2.83 -1.10 14.08
C ARG A 597 -2.98 0.22 13.33
N THR A 598 -4.13 0.48 12.73
CA THR A 598 -4.41 1.71 11.98
C THR A 598 -4.50 2.92 12.90
N ALA A 599 -5.00 2.77 14.11
CA ALA A 599 -4.97 3.83 15.12
C ALA A 599 -3.53 4.24 15.52
N LYS A 600 -2.57 3.29 15.54
CA LYS A 600 -1.15 3.59 15.81
C LYS A 600 -0.37 4.07 14.57
N SER A 601 -0.76 3.68 13.35
CA SER A 601 -0.11 4.07 12.10
C SER A 601 -0.77 5.28 11.41
N GLY A 602 -1.96 5.68 11.81
CA GLY A 602 -2.71 6.82 11.27
C GLY A 602 -1.96 8.15 11.40
N ARG A 603 -1.05 8.24 12.38
CA ARG A 603 -0.23 9.42 12.65
C ARG A 603 0.70 9.82 11.48
N ALA A 604 1.28 8.85 10.77
CA ALA A 604 2.18 9.13 9.65
C ALA A 604 1.44 9.41 8.33
N LYS A 605 0.33 8.72 8.07
CA LYS A 605 -0.40 8.87 6.80
C LYS A 605 -1.11 10.22 6.64
N LEU A 606 -1.49 10.85 7.73
CA LEU A 606 -2.20 12.16 7.69
C LEU A 606 -1.25 13.35 7.63
N LEU A 607 0.00 13.22 8.11
CA LEU A 607 1.05 14.22 7.93
C LEU A 607 1.56 14.29 6.46
N GLU A 608 1.41 13.20 5.69
CA GLU A 608 1.76 13.15 4.25
C GLU A 608 0.68 13.73 3.33
N LEU A 609 -0.53 13.98 3.83
CA LEU A 609 -1.65 14.54 3.06
C LEU A 609 -1.71 16.09 3.10
N LYS A 610 -0.78 16.73 3.78
CA LYS A 610 -0.54 18.16 3.79
C LYS A 610 0.70 18.47 2.94
#